data_683e724d490e945ab7645e6e31667a58
#
_entry.id   683e724d490e945ab7645e6e31667a58
#
_cell.length_a   1.000
_cell.length_b   1.000
_cell.length_c   1.000
_cell.angle_alpha   90.00
_cell.angle_beta   90.00
_cell.angle_gamma   90.00
#
_symmetry.space_group_name_H-M   'P 1'
#
loop_
_entity.id
_entity.type
_entity.pdbx_description
1 polymer ?
#
loop_
_entity_poly.entity_id
_entity_poly.type
_entity_poly.pdbx_seq_one_letter_code
_entity_poly.pdbx_strand_id
1 'polypeptide(L)'
;MTSSINPLNPVAGTPTTASVRANFAAAKNEIEILQRQIGYADYNDTATTGSPIAVSPSTWTKLTNNKLGANTRSRLPVGVTNLWNSTTNQLYLTELPVDTMIEARMDIVVTTSAANQIVKIRASFAIGDAITFQLEASEMQFKTAGAHKIVQSGSFYIGSDAVKNNPAEFQLWSDASCTVVVNGWYIKVDKYLG
;
A
#
# COMPACT_ATOMS: atom_id res chain seq x y z
N MET A 1 -15.32 -9.50 15.69
CA MET A 1 -16.65 -9.26 15.05
C MET A 1 -17.68 -10.16 15.72
N THR A 2 -18.82 -9.61 16.17
CA THR A 2 -19.89 -10.40 16.75
C THR A 2 -20.83 -10.88 15.65
N SER A 3 -21.18 -12.18 15.60
CA SER A 3 -22.10 -12.72 14.59
C SER A 3 -23.50 -12.14 14.76
N SER A 4 -24.12 -11.79 13.63
CA SER A 4 -25.51 -11.36 13.56
C SER A 4 -26.50 -12.52 13.34
N ILE A 5 -25.98 -13.74 13.22
CA ILE A 5 -26.81 -14.96 13.16
C ILE A 5 -27.47 -15.16 14.52
N ASN A 6 -28.79 -15.20 14.54
CA ASN A 6 -29.52 -15.47 15.77
C ASN A 6 -29.50 -16.96 16.12
N PRO A 7 -28.79 -17.42 17.18
CA PRO A 7 -28.71 -18.82 17.53
C PRO A 7 -30.04 -19.40 18.04
N LEU A 8 -31.00 -18.55 18.38
CA LEU A 8 -32.35 -18.95 18.80
C LEU A 8 -33.34 -19.03 17.64
N ASN A 9 -32.89 -18.79 16.42
CA ASN A 9 -33.71 -18.82 15.21
C ASN A 9 -33.22 -19.90 14.25
N PRO A 10 -34.06 -20.80 13.73
CA PRO A 10 -35.50 -20.93 14.04
C PRO A 10 -35.74 -21.46 15.45
N VAL A 11 -36.81 -21.00 16.09
CA VAL A 11 -37.22 -21.54 17.39
C VAL A 11 -37.59 -23.03 17.21
N ALA A 12 -37.08 -23.88 18.11
CA ALA A 12 -37.35 -25.31 18.05
C ALA A 12 -38.88 -25.58 18.04
N GLY A 13 -39.32 -26.33 17.03
CA GLY A 13 -40.73 -26.72 16.88
C GLY A 13 -41.60 -25.78 16.01
N THR A 14 -41.13 -24.51 15.73
CA THR A 14 -41.89 -23.57 14.91
C THR A 14 -41.01 -22.74 13.97
N PRO A 15 -40.20 -23.35 13.10
CA PRO A 15 -39.40 -22.60 12.17
C PRO A 15 -40.27 -21.91 11.13
N THR A 16 -40.17 -20.61 10.97
CA THR A 16 -40.81 -19.89 9.87
C THR A 16 -39.82 -19.73 8.71
N THR A 17 -40.31 -19.74 7.49
CA THR A 17 -39.52 -19.48 6.29
C THR A 17 -38.80 -18.12 6.39
N ALA A 18 -39.41 -17.12 7.01
CA ALA A 18 -38.85 -15.80 7.20
C ALA A 18 -37.63 -15.84 8.15
N SER A 19 -37.72 -16.55 9.28
CA SER A 19 -36.62 -16.65 10.25
C SER A 19 -35.41 -17.42 9.71
N VAL A 20 -35.66 -18.48 8.94
CA VAL A 20 -34.60 -19.24 8.27
C VAL A 20 -33.89 -18.38 7.20
N ARG A 21 -34.67 -17.68 6.36
CA ARG A 21 -34.09 -16.76 5.36
C ARG A 21 -33.28 -15.65 5.98
N ALA A 22 -33.71 -15.09 7.11
CA ALA A 22 -32.98 -14.04 7.81
C ALA A 22 -31.61 -14.52 8.30
N ASN A 23 -31.53 -15.74 8.85
CA ASN A 23 -30.26 -16.33 9.25
C ASN A 23 -29.35 -16.64 8.08
N PHE A 24 -29.87 -17.15 6.96
CA PHE A 24 -29.08 -17.35 5.75
C PHE A 24 -28.56 -16.02 5.16
N ALA A 25 -29.38 -14.97 5.18
CA ALA A 25 -28.95 -13.65 4.75
C ALA A 25 -27.84 -13.09 5.66
N ALA A 26 -27.95 -13.27 6.98
CA ALA A 26 -26.92 -12.88 7.93
C ALA A 26 -25.62 -13.65 7.70
N ALA A 27 -25.69 -14.98 7.57
CA ALA A 27 -24.52 -15.81 7.28
C ALA A 27 -23.84 -15.45 5.96
N LYS A 28 -24.63 -15.20 4.91
CA LYS A 28 -24.11 -14.73 3.62
C LYS A 28 -23.34 -13.41 3.76
N ASN A 29 -23.91 -12.44 4.45
CA ASN A 29 -23.28 -11.14 4.67
C ASN A 29 -21.98 -11.26 5.46
N GLU A 30 -21.94 -12.09 6.50
CA GLU A 30 -20.74 -12.34 7.29
C GLU A 30 -19.64 -13.01 6.43
N ILE A 31 -19.98 -13.99 5.61
CA ILE A 31 -19.06 -14.63 4.68
C ILE A 31 -18.53 -13.61 3.66
N GLU A 32 -19.38 -12.77 3.08
CA GLU A 32 -18.97 -11.74 2.14
C GLU A 32 -18.03 -10.72 2.76
N ILE A 33 -18.26 -10.32 4.02
CA ILE A 33 -17.37 -9.44 4.78
C ILE A 33 -16.01 -10.12 4.99
N LEU A 34 -15.98 -11.38 5.40
CA LEU A 34 -14.74 -12.13 5.59
C LEU A 34 -13.94 -12.29 4.29
N GLN A 35 -14.62 -12.59 3.19
CA GLN A 35 -13.98 -12.72 1.88
C GLN A 35 -13.40 -11.40 1.35
N ARG A 36 -13.91 -10.25 1.78
CA ARG A 36 -13.49 -8.92 1.32
C ARG A 36 -12.52 -8.21 2.27
N GLN A 37 -11.79 -8.95 3.12
CA GLN A 37 -10.75 -8.37 3.98
C GLN A 37 -9.40 -8.31 3.28
N ILE A 38 -9.20 -9.11 2.24
CA ILE A 38 -8.02 -9.06 1.39
C ILE A 38 -8.34 -8.23 0.16
N GLY A 39 -7.45 -7.30 -0.16
CA GLY A 39 -7.62 -6.45 -1.32
C GLY A 39 -6.30 -5.94 -1.86
N TYR A 40 -6.37 -5.20 -2.96
CA TYR A 40 -5.20 -4.60 -3.57
C TYR A 40 -5.52 -3.29 -4.27
N ALA A 41 -4.48 -2.49 -4.47
CA ALA A 41 -4.47 -1.37 -5.41
C ALA A 41 -3.22 -1.45 -6.29
N ASP A 42 -3.40 -1.20 -7.58
CA ASP A 42 -2.33 -1.07 -8.56
C ASP A 42 -2.40 0.36 -9.11
N TYR A 43 -1.48 1.21 -8.68
CA TYR A 43 -1.42 2.63 -9.03
C TYR A 43 -0.29 2.86 -10.03
N ASN A 44 -0.63 3.06 -11.28
CA ASN A 44 0.34 3.28 -12.36
C ASN A 44 0.53 4.77 -12.63
N ASP A 45 1.78 5.19 -12.80
CA ASP A 45 2.15 6.57 -13.08
C ASP A 45 2.26 6.86 -14.57
N THR A 46 2.01 8.11 -14.94
CA THR A 46 2.27 8.63 -16.29
C THR A 46 3.10 9.92 -16.29
N ALA A 47 3.22 10.57 -15.12
CA ALA A 47 3.88 11.88 -15.03
C ALA A 47 5.40 11.77 -15.16
N THR A 48 5.99 10.79 -14.47
CA THR A 48 7.45 10.69 -14.38
C THR A 48 8.12 10.17 -15.65
N THR A 49 7.36 9.55 -16.58
CA THR A 49 7.88 9.18 -17.90
C THR A 49 8.31 10.41 -18.70
N GLY A 50 7.52 11.48 -18.65
CA GLY A 50 7.83 12.74 -19.35
C GLY A 50 8.68 13.71 -18.53
N SER A 51 8.70 13.56 -17.20
CA SER A 51 9.43 14.40 -16.26
C SER A 51 10.00 13.56 -15.11
N PRO A 52 11.14 12.89 -15.34
CA PRO A 52 11.75 12.04 -14.32
C PRO A 52 12.09 12.81 -13.05
N ILE A 53 11.93 12.15 -11.90
CA ILE A 53 12.27 12.72 -10.60
C ILE A 53 13.80 12.84 -10.49
N ALA A 54 14.30 14.06 -10.28
CA ALA A 54 15.72 14.28 -10.02
C ALA A 54 16.05 13.93 -8.57
N VAL A 55 17.08 13.12 -8.37
CA VAL A 55 17.60 12.73 -7.06
C VAL A 55 18.96 13.37 -6.87
N SER A 56 19.07 14.24 -5.86
CA SER A 56 20.33 14.85 -5.47
C SER A 56 21.22 13.88 -4.68
N PRO A 57 22.54 13.97 -4.81
CA PRO A 57 23.45 13.11 -4.05
C PRO A 57 23.20 13.18 -2.54
N SER A 58 23.28 12.03 -1.90
CA SER A 58 23.21 11.89 -0.43
C SER A 58 21.94 12.45 0.22
N THR A 59 20.83 12.54 -0.57
CA THR A 59 19.55 13.09 -0.10
C THR A 59 18.42 12.10 -0.37
N TRP A 60 17.59 11.83 0.64
CA TRP A 60 16.37 11.06 0.47
C TRP A 60 15.34 11.89 -0.31
N THR A 61 14.95 11.42 -1.46
CA THR A 61 13.99 12.07 -2.35
C THR A 61 12.68 11.29 -2.37
N LYS A 62 11.58 11.99 -2.13
CA LYS A 62 10.24 11.41 -2.22
C LYS A 62 9.92 11.03 -3.66
N LEU A 63 9.41 9.82 -3.84
CA LEU A 63 8.90 9.34 -5.12
C LEU A 63 7.45 9.75 -5.31
N THR A 64 7.10 10.13 -6.53
CA THR A 64 5.76 10.62 -6.88
C THR A 64 5.05 9.64 -7.81
N ASN A 65 3.71 9.60 -7.75
CA ASN A 65 2.88 8.79 -8.64
C ASN A 65 1.50 9.46 -8.77
N ASN A 66 1.14 9.83 -9.98
CA ASN A 66 -0.13 10.49 -10.26
C ASN A 66 -1.35 9.55 -10.33
N LYS A 67 -1.13 8.23 -10.32
CA LYS A 67 -2.14 7.16 -10.47
C LYS A 67 -3.06 7.30 -11.70
N LEU A 68 -2.58 7.91 -12.78
CA LEU A 68 -3.35 8.14 -14.00
C LEU A 68 -3.01 7.15 -15.12
N GLY A 69 -2.15 6.16 -14.86
CA GLY A 69 -1.84 5.13 -15.85
C GLY A 69 -3.04 4.26 -16.18
N ALA A 70 -3.13 3.82 -17.44
CA ALA A 70 -4.28 3.10 -18.00
C ALA A 70 -4.61 1.77 -17.26
N ASN A 71 -3.63 1.18 -16.58
CA ASN A 71 -3.81 -0.06 -15.83
C ASN A 71 -4.06 0.17 -14.33
N THR A 72 -4.24 1.42 -13.90
CA THR A 72 -4.59 1.72 -12.50
C THR A 72 -5.90 1.06 -12.12
N ARG A 73 -5.87 0.25 -11.07
CA ARG A 73 -7.01 -0.53 -10.56
C ARG A 73 -6.95 -0.62 -9.05
N SER A 74 -8.12 -0.69 -8.44
CA SER A 74 -8.21 -0.98 -7.01
C SER A 74 -9.37 -1.94 -6.72
N ARG A 75 -9.09 -2.92 -5.87
CA ARG A 75 -10.08 -3.80 -5.24
C ARG A 75 -9.71 -3.89 -3.77
N LEU A 76 -9.99 -2.83 -3.06
CA LEU A 76 -9.62 -2.68 -1.65
C LEU A 76 -10.59 -3.44 -0.74
N PRO A 77 -10.16 -3.76 0.50
CA PRO A 77 -11.04 -4.33 1.51
C PRO A 77 -12.26 -3.46 1.79
N VAL A 78 -13.30 -4.05 2.38
CA VAL A 78 -14.50 -3.30 2.78
C VAL A 78 -14.13 -2.15 3.71
N GLY A 79 -14.67 -0.96 3.40
CA GLY A 79 -14.43 0.27 4.18
C GLY A 79 -13.08 0.95 3.92
N VAL A 80 -12.33 0.48 2.92
CA VAL A 80 -11.12 1.15 2.44
C VAL A 80 -11.39 1.71 1.05
N THR A 81 -11.25 3.00 0.88
CA THR A 81 -11.59 3.70 -0.37
C THR A 81 -10.38 4.06 -1.19
N ASN A 82 -9.28 4.42 -0.54
CA ASN A 82 -8.07 4.82 -1.20
C ASN A 82 -6.86 4.69 -0.26
N LEU A 83 -5.71 4.27 -0.80
CA LEU A 83 -4.47 4.17 -0.04
C LEU A 83 -3.42 5.20 -0.49
N TRP A 84 -3.52 5.73 -1.71
CA TRP A 84 -2.52 6.65 -2.25
C TRP A 84 -3.12 8.01 -2.60
N ASN A 85 -2.59 9.07 -2.03
CA ASN A 85 -2.92 10.44 -2.38
C ASN A 85 -1.90 10.98 -3.38
N SER A 86 -2.32 11.16 -4.64
CA SER A 86 -1.45 11.67 -5.71
C SER A 86 -1.15 13.16 -5.61
N THR A 87 -1.91 13.93 -4.84
CA THR A 87 -1.62 15.35 -4.60
C THR A 87 -0.45 15.53 -3.64
N THR A 88 -0.47 14.78 -2.53
CA THR A 88 0.60 14.81 -1.52
C THR A 88 1.71 13.81 -1.82
N ASN A 89 1.49 12.85 -2.74
CA ASN A 89 2.37 11.72 -3.04
C ASN A 89 2.71 10.92 -1.77
N GLN A 90 1.66 10.49 -1.08
CA GLN A 90 1.76 9.80 0.20
C GLN A 90 0.78 8.64 0.29
N LEU A 91 1.18 7.61 1.03
CA LEU A 91 0.35 6.47 1.41
C LEU A 91 -0.40 6.82 2.69
N TYR A 92 -1.72 6.62 2.70
CA TYR A 92 -2.59 6.84 3.85
C TYR A 92 -3.19 5.53 4.33
N LEU A 93 -3.06 5.26 5.61
CA LEU A 93 -3.46 4.00 6.25
C LEU A 93 -4.62 4.17 7.24
N THR A 94 -5.20 5.37 7.29
CA THR A 94 -6.22 5.75 8.30
C THR A 94 -7.48 4.90 8.28
N GLU A 95 -7.83 4.33 7.13
CA GLU A 95 -9.01 3.46 6.96
C GLU A 95 -8.72 1.99 7.33
N LEU A 96 -7.49 1.68 7.71
CA LEU A 96 -7.05 0.34 8.10
C LEU A 96 -6.87 0.26 9.63
N PRO A 97 -7.26 -0.85 10.27
CA PRO A 97 -6.94 -1.06 11.68
C PRO A 97 -5.44 -1.31 11.90
N VAL A 98 -5.00 -1.07 13.13
CA VAL A 98 -3.69 -1.56 13.61
C VAL A 98 -3.63 -3.08 13.42
N ASP A 99 -2.44 -3.62 13.28
CA ASP A 99 -2.14 -5.03 12.95
C ASP A 99 -2.52 -5.48 11.53
N THR A 100 -3.03 -4.60 10.68
CA THR A 100 -3.21 -4.88 9.25
C THR A 100 -1.85 -5.09 8.57
N MET A 101 -1.73 -6.19 7.82
CA MET A 101 -0.56 -6.48 7.00
C MET A 101 -0.67 -5.82 5.63
N ILE A 102 0.44 -5.25 5.17
CA ILE A 102 0.55 -4.61 3.86
C ILE A 102 1.78 -5.16 3.15
N GLU A 103 1.60 -5.54 1.90
CA GLU A 103 2.67 -5.83 0.96
C GLU A 103 2.69 -4.73 -0.10
N ALA A 104 3.81 -4.05 -0.24
CA ALA A 104 4.00 -3.03 -1.27
C ALA A 104 5.07 -3.48 -2.26
N ARG A 105 4.77 -3.35 -3.55
CA ARG A 105 5.74 -3.53 -4.64
C ARG A 105 5.88 -2.22 -5.39
N MET A 106 7.12 -1.82 -5.57
CA MET A 106 7.54 -0.69 -6.41
C MET A 106 8.07 -1.19 -7.76
N ASP A 107 7.65 -0.59 -8.86
CA ASP A 107 8.22 -0.78 -10.19
C ASP A 107 8.74 0.58 -10.67
N ILE A 108 10.07 0.71 -10.76
CA ILE A 108 10.74 1.97 -11.11
C ILE A 108 11.89 1.73 -12.07
N VAL A 109 12.29 2.77 -12.79
CA VAL A 109 13.54 2.81 -13.56
C VAL A 109 14.42 3.90 -12.99
N VAL A 110 15.60 3.55 -12.52
CA VAL A 110 16.62 4.48 -12.03
C VAL A 110 17.68 4.66 -13.11
N THR A 111 17.93 5.89 -13.53
CA THR A 111 19.01 6.21 -14.45
C THR A 111 20.17 6.80 -13.67
N THR A 112 21.21 6.00 -13.46
CA THR A 112 22.42 6.38 -12.74
C THR A 112 23.35 7.21 -13.63
N SER A 113 24.06 8.18 -13.02
CA SER A 113 25.00 9.07 -13.73
C SER A 113 26.45 8.55 -13.71
N ALA A 114 26.77 7.61 -12.81
CA ALA A 114 28.13 7.09 -12.61
C ALA A 114 28.15 5.57 -12.50
N ALA A 115 29.31 4.99 -12.75
CA ALA A 115 29.57 3.59 -12.45
C ALA A 115 29.77 3.39 -10.94
N ASN A 116 29.45 2.20 -10.44
CA ASN A 116 29.48 1.81 -9.02
C ASN A 116 28.58 2.65 -8.10
N GLN A 117 27.59 3.31 -8.66
CA GLN A 117 26.64 4.15 -7.92
C GLN A 117 25.78 3.31 -7.00
N ILE A 118 25.62 3.77 -5.75
CA ILE A 118 24.79 3.14 -4.74
C ILE A 118 23.42 3.82 -4.72
N VAL A 119 22.37 3.00 -4.73
CA VAL A 119 20.99 3.43 -4.61
C VAL A 119 20.32 2.67 -3.46
N LYS A 120 19.58 3.40 -2.62
CA LYS A 120 18.79 2.84 -1.52
C LYS A 120 17.34 3.21 -1.68
N ILE A 121 16.45 2.29 -1.30
CA ILE A 121 15.01 2.49 -1.29
C ILE A 121 14.49 2.28 0.12
N ARG A 122 13.57 3.13 0.56
CA ARG A 122 12.86 2.96 1.83
C ARG A 122 11.40 3.38 1.75
N ALA A 123 10.61 2.87 2.69
CA ALA A 123 9.35 3.47 3.11
C ALA A 123 9.58 4.24 4.43
N SER A 124 9.15 5.49 4.49
CA SER A 124 9.19 6.33 5.69
C SER A 124 7.77 6.52 6.18
N PHE A 125 7.48 6.13 7.43
CA PHE A 125 6.16 6.12 8.04
C PHE A 125 6.01 7.20 9.09
N ALA A 126 4.75 7.51 9.45
CA ALA A 126 4.39 8.49 10.46
C ALA A 126 4.99 9.89 10.17
N ILE A 127 4.94 10.30 8.91
CA ILE A 127 5.46 11.61 8.48
C ILE A 127 4.67 12.72 9.18
N GLY A 128 5.40 13.59 9.89
CA GLY A 128 4.82 14.68 10.68
C GLY A 128 4.55 14.34 12.15
N ASP A 129 4.74 13.08 12.56
CA ASP A 129 4.73 12.69 13.97
C ASP A 129 6.09 12.97 14.63
N ALA A 130 6.11 12.99 15.97
CA ALA A 130 7.34 13.12 16.76
C ALA A 130 8.31 11.95 16.56
N ILE A 131 7.78 10.76 16.23
CA ILE A 131 8.54 9.54 15.97
C ILE A 131 8.21 9.07 14.56
N THR A 132 9.14 9.32 13.62
CA THR A 132 9.09 8.72 12.29
C THR A 132 9.77 7.35 12.32
N PHE A 133 9.23 6.42 11.55
CA PHE A 133 9.80 5.08 11.39
C PHE A 133 10.19 4.85 9.93
N GLN A 134 11.38 4.29 9.70
CA GLN A 134 11.86 3.99 8.35
C GLN A 134 12.09 2.50 8.18
N LEU A 135 11.61 1.96 7.07
CA LEU A 135 11.89 0.62 6.61
C LEU A 135 12.73 0.72 5.33
N GLU A 136 14.04 0.49 5.47
CA GLU A 136 14.94 0.39 4.32
C GLU A 136 14.72 -0.96 3.64
N ALA A 137 14.20 -0.93 2.42
CA ALA A 137 13.82 -2.13 1.69
C ALA A 137 15.01 -2.75 0.94
N SER A 138 15.95 -1.94 0.45
CA SER A 138 17.10 -2.43 -0.29
C SER A 138 18.21 -1.39 -0.43
N GLU A 139 19.43 -1.90 -0.57
CA GLU A 139 20.61 -1.18 -1.04
C GLU A 139 21.17 -1.92 -2.25
N MET A 140 21.41 -1.21 -3.33
CA MET A 140 21.88 -1.76 -4.60
C MET A 140 23.06 -0.96 -5.11
N GLN A 141 24.08 -1.66 -5.65
CA GLN A 141 25.19 -1.03 -6.35
C GLN A 141 25.12 -1.33 -7.85
N PHE A 142 25.05 -0.28 -8.64
CA PHE A 142 25.03 -0.37 -10.10
C PHE A 142 26.43 -0.17 -10.66
N LYS A 143 27.00 -1.23 -11.25
CA LYS A 143 28.38 -1.22 -11.78
C LYS A 143 28.57 -0.34 -13.00
N THR A 144 27.51 -0.03 -13.73
CA THR A 144 27.53 0.81 -14.94
C THR A 144 26.57 1.97 -14.80
N ALA A 145 26.91 3.12 -15.38
CA ALA A 145 25.95 4.20 -15.56
C ALA A 145 24.89 3.80 -16.59
N GLY A 146 23.68 4.35 -16.44
CA GLY A 146 22.55 4.10 -17.34
C GLY A 146 21.26 3.75 -16.65
N ALA A 147 20.27 3.32 -17.43
CA ALA A 147 18.95 2.97 -16.94
C ALA A 147 18.89 1.54 -16.39
N HIS A 148 18.38 1.39 -15.17
CA HIS A 148 18.22 0.13 -14.45
C HIS A 148 16.78 -0.04 -13.99
N LYS A 149 16.12 -1.13 -14.42
CA LYS A 149 14.80 -1.47 -13.92
C LYS A 149 14.91 -2.12 -12.55
N ILE A 150 14.13 -1.63 -11.61
CA ILE A 150 14.04 -2.16 -10.25
C ILE A 150 12.58 -2.53 -9.99
N VAL A 151 12.37 -3.76 -9.53
CA VAL A 151 11.11 -4.23 -8.96
C VAL A 151 11.41 -4.64 -7.52
N GLN A 152 10.99 -3.81 -6.58
CA GLN A 152 11.24 -4.03 -5.15
C GLN A 152 9.92 -4.31 -4.43
N SER A 153 9.88 -5.40 -3.65
CA SER A 153 8.76 -5.72 -2.77
C SER A 153 9.20 -5.66 -1.31
N GLY A 154 8.27 -5.27 -0.46
CA GLY A 154 8.44 -5.31 0.99
C GLY A 154 7.10 -5.48 1.68
N SER A 155 7.11 -6.10 2.86
CA SER A 155 5.94 -6.27 3.70
C SER A 155 6.13 -5.53 5.01
N PHE A 156 5.08 -4.93 5.51
CA PHE A 156 5.04 -4.27 6.81
C PHE A 156 3.64 -4.42 7.42
N TYR A 157 3.51 -4.08 8.69
CA TYR A 157 2.21 -4.02 9.37
C TYR A 157 2.02 -2.66 10.02
N ILE A 158 0.78 -2.30 10.26
CA ILE A 158 0.43 -1.06 10.97
C ILE A 158 0.62 -1.31 12.45
N GLY A 159 1.80 -0.99 12.97
CA GLY A 159 2.20 -1.36 14.35
C GLY A 159 1.69 -0.42 15.44
N SER A 160 1.12 0.74 15.08
CA SER A 160 0.65 1.74 16.04
C SER A 160 -0.31 2.74 15.42
N ASP A 161 -1.02 3.48 16.26
CA ASP A 161 -1.86 4.60 15.83
C ASP A 161 -1.06 5.73 15.17
N ALA A 162 0.20 5.93 15.53
CA ALA A 162 1.07 6.90 14.85
C ALA A 162 1.27 6.52 13.38
N VAL A 163 1.57 5.25 13.07
CA VAL A 163 1.69 4.74 11.69
C VAL A 163 0.36 4.79 10.95
N LYS A 164 -0.74 4.49 11.63
CA LYS A 164 -2.09 4.52 11.05
C LYS A 164 -2.53 5.93 10.67
N ASN A 165 -2.35 6.89 11.58
CA ASN A 165 -2.97 8.21 11.47
C ASN A 165 -2.11 9.24 10.73
N ASN A 166 -0.83 8.95 10.50
CA ASN A 166 0.07 9.80 9.75
C ASN A 166 0.46 9.16 8.43
N PRO A 167 0.74 9.96 7.39
CA PRO A 167 1.06 9.42 6.08
C PRO A 167 2.42 8.73 6.03
N ALA A 168 2.62 7.88 5.01
CA ALA A 168 3.90 7.31 4.68
C ALA A 168 4.36 7.72 3.28
N GLU A 169 5.66 7.68 3.03
CA GLU A 169 6.29 8.03 1.76
C GLU A 169 7.21 6.93 1.27
N PHE A 170 7.23 6.69 -0.04
CA PHE A 170 8.30 5.94 -0.68
C PHE A 170 9.41 6.91 -1.08
N GLN A 171 10.64 6.58 -0.72
CA GLN A 171 11.78 7.45 -0.93
C GLN A 171 12.96 6.68 -1.53
N LEU A 172 13.76 7.40 -2.33
CA LEU A 172 15.00 6.90 -2.90
C LEU A 172 16.15 7.83 -2.52
N TRP A 173 17.29 7.22 -2.22
CA TRP A 173 18.55 7.90 -1.96
C TRP A 173 19.62 7.37 -2.90
N SER A 174 20.56 8.20 -3.27
CA SER A 174 21.73 7.79 -4.02
C SER A 174 22.98 8.56 -3.59
N ASP A 175 24.14 7.95 -3.71
CA ASP A 175 25.45 8.59 -3.42
C ASP A 175 25.88 9.58 -4.52
N ALA A 176 25.35 9.46 -5.73
CA ALA A 176 25.55 10.41 -6.84
C ALA A 176 24.19 10.81 -7.45
N SER A 177 24.17 11.83 -8.29
CA SER A 177 22.95 12.26 -8.98
C SER A 177 22.36 11.13 -9.81
N CYS A 178 21.06 10.98 -9.79
CA CYS A 178 20.33 10.08 -10.68
C CYS A 178 18.94 10.64 -10.99
N THR A 179 18.23 9.99 -11.91
CA THR A 179 16.82 10.28 -12.16
C THR A 179 16.00 9.02 -12.00
N VAL A 180 14.72 9.18 -11.63
CA VAL A 180 13.79 8.07 -11.41
C VAL A 180 12.54 8.27 -12.24
N VAL A 181 12.16 7.24 -12.99
CA VAL A 181 10.83 7.07 -13.58
C VAL A 181 10.09 6.05 -12.74
N VAL A 182 8.92 6.42 -12.27
CA VAL A 182 8.02 5.52 -11.54
C VAL A 182 7.05 4.91 -12.54
N ASN A 183 7.02 3.57 -12.64
CA ASN A 183 6.00 2.87 -13.42
C ASN A 183 4.74 2.67 -12.58
N GLY A 184 4.88 2.31 -11.31
CA GLY A 184 3.73 2.16 -10.41
C GLY A 184 4.04 1.56 -9.05
N TRP A 185 2.98 1.53 -8.24
CA TRP A 185 2.92 0.85 -6.95
C TRP A 185 1.85 -0.23 -6.98
N TYR A 186 2.18 -1.44 -6.60
CA TYR A 186 1.20 -2.45 -6.25
C TYR A 186 1.15 -2.57 -4.73
N ILE A 187 -0.03 -2.41 -4.13
CA ILE A 187 -0.23 -2.46 -2.69
C ILE A 187 -1.30 -3.50 -2.41
N LYS A 188 -0.92 -4.57 -1.73
CA LYS A 188 -1.85 -5.59 -1.22
C LYS A 188 -2.10 -5.35 0.26
N VAL A 189 -3.32 -5.50 0.66
CA VAL A 189 -3.78 -5.32 2.04
C VAL A 189 -4.41 -6.63 2.50
N ASP A 190 -3.97 -7.09 3.67
CA ASP A 190 -4.63 -8.15 4.43
C ASP A 190 -5.11 -7.51 5.73
N LYS A 191 -6.39 -7.09 5.70
CA LYS A 191 -6.99 -6.26 6.75
C LYS A 191 -7.27 -7.10 7.99
N TYR A 192 -6.69 -6.69 9.12
CA TYR A 192 -6.97 -7.29 10.42
C TYR A 192 -8.42 -7.00 10.86
N LEU A 193 -9.07 -7.99 11.45
CA LEU A 193 -10.49 -7.88 11.85
C LEU A 193 -10.70 -7.57 13.33
N GLY A 194 -9.65 -7.64 14.16
CA GLY A 194 -9.74 -7.41 15.60
C GLY A 194 -10.37 -8.56 16.35
#